data_b5c4712a718c7d8238ad2fea113cee2f
#
_entry.id   b5c4712a718c7d8238ad2fea113cee2f
#
_cell.length_a   1.000
_cell.length_b   1.000
_cell.length_c   1.000
_cell.angle_alpha   90.00
_cell.angle_beta   90.00
_cell.angle_gamma   90.00
#
_symmetry.space_group_name_H-M   'P 1'
#
loop_
_entity.id
_entity.type
_entity.pdbx_description
1 polymer ?
#
loop_
_entity_poly.entity_id
_entity_poly.type
_entity_poly.pdbx_seq_one_letter_code
_entity_poly.pdbx_strand_id
1 'polypeptide(L)'
;MEKVSFEQFKEGYLDAIGQDSDEVIRSIYDALKLPKTCDKRIGWIRFYAPRAITLKPGETAKIPTGIRAKMEENWVLQCYPRSGLGFKFRLQLNNTVGIIDSDYYNSDNEGHIFAKITNDTKEGKTVEIPAGTGFMQGIFMEYGITVDDDVEEVRNGGFGSTTK
;
A
#
# COMPACT_ATOMS: atom_id res chain seq x y z
N MET A 1 3.50 -2.81 -12.20
CA MET A 1 3.19 -3.43 -10.90
C MET A 1 3.74 -4.84 -10.88
N GLU A 2 4.52 -5.20 -9.88
CA GLU A 2 5.11 -6.52 -9.69
C GLU A 2 5.22 -6.84 -8.19
N LYS A 3 5.53 -8.10 -7.85
CA LYS A 3 5.83 -8.46 -6.47
C LYS A 3 7.26 -8.02 -6.12
N VAL A 4 7.50 -7.61 -4.87
CA VAL A 4 8.86 -7.56 -4.32
C VAL A 4 9.44 -8.98 -4.20
N SER A 5 10.72 -9.14 -3.90
CA SER A 5 11.29 -10.46 -3.58
C SER A 5 10.58 -11.09 -2.38
N PHE A 6 10.68 -12.40 -2.24
CA PHE A 6 10.12 -13.08 -1.07
C PHE A 6 10.80 -12.62 0.22
N GLU A 7 12.09 -12.45 0.19
CA GLU A 7 12.91 -11.99 1.31
C GLU A 7 12.44 -10.62 1.80
N GLN A 8 12.23 -9.68 0.87
CA GLN A 8 11.71 -8.35 1.19
C GLN A 8 10.26 -8.39 1.70
N PHE A 9 9.42 -9.25 1.13
CA PHE A 9 8.06 -9.44 1.64
C PHE A 9 8.08 -10.02 3.05
N LYS A 10 8.90 -11.05 3.30
CA LYS A 10 9.04 -11.68 4.61
C LYS A 10 9.48 -10.69 5.68
N GLU A 11 10.51 -9.88 5.39
CA GLU A 11 10.97 -8.83 6.31
C GLU A 11 9.84 -7.86 6.65
N GLY A 12 9.17 -7.31 5.64
CA GLY A 12 8.07 -6.39 5.84
C GLY A 12 6.85 -7.02 6.54
N TYR A 13 6.61 -8.31 6.32
CA TYR A 13 5.55 -9.06 6.98
C TYR A 13 5.83 -9.22 8.48
N LEU A 14 7.04 -9.64 8.84
CA LEU A 14 7.44 -9.83 10.23
C LEU A 14 7.41 -8.51 11.01
N ASP A 15 7.87 -7.42 10.38
CA ASP A 15 7.80 -6.08 10.97
C ASP A 15 6.35 -5.58 11.19
N ALA A 16 5.46 -5.84 10.23
CA ALA A 16 4.10 -5.29 10.26
C ALA A 16 3.10 -6.14 11.05
N ILE A 17 3.26 -7.46 11.08
CA ILE A 17 2.24 -8.40 11.53
C ILE A 17 2.74 -9.27 12.68
N GLY A 18 4.03 -9.62 12.69
CA GLY A 18 4.65 -10.45 13.70
C GLY A 18 5.03 -11.85 13.21
N GLN A 19 5.21 -12.78 14.15
CA GLN A 19 5.85 -14.06 13.89
C GLN A 19 4.86 -15.11 13.36
N ASP A 20 5.01 -15.42 12.07
CA ASP A 20 4.48 -16.63 11.45
C ASP A 20 5.67 -17.47 10.95
N SER A 21 5.47 -18.78 10.68
CA SER A 21 6.52 -19.61 10.08
C SER A 21 6.80 -19.22 8.63
N ASP A 22 8.01 -19.51 8.17
CA ASP A 22 8.40 -19.24 6.78
C ASP A 22 7.46 -19.91 5.78
N GLU A 23 6.95 -21.09 6.09
CA GLU A 23 5.98 -21.81 5.24
C GLU A 23 4.66 -21.05 5.11
N VAL A 24 4.15 -20.48 6.21
CA VAL A 24 2.94 -19.66 6.22
C VAL A 24 3.16 -18.40 5.41
N ILE A 25 4.27 -17.69 5.67
CA ILE A 25 4.60 -16.44 4.94
C ILE A 25 4.79 -16.73 3.45
N ARG A 26 5.44 -17.84 3.08
CA ARG A 26 5.61 -18.28 1.69
C ARG A 26 4.25 -18.53 1.02
N SER A 27 3.36 -19.24 1.69
CA SER A 27 2.01 -19.50 1.18
C SER A 27 1.23 -18.21 0.93
N ILE A 28 1.35 -17.23 1.84
CA ILE A 28 0.73 -15.90 1.67
C ILE A 28 1.34 -15.17 0.46
N TYR A 29 2.67 -15.17 0.34
CA TYR A 29 3.37 -14.52 -0.77
C TYR A 29 2.99 -15.12 -2.14
N ASP A 30 2.91 -16.44 -2.22
CA ASP A 30 2.53 -17.13 -3.46
C ASP A 30 1.09 -16.77 -3.86
N ALA A 31 0.19 -16.61 -2.89
CA ALA A 31 -1.20 -16.23 -3.09
C ALA A 31 -1.42 -14.73 -3.38
N LEU A 32 -0.39 -13.87 -3.26
CA LEU A 32 -0.51 -12.44 -3.56
C LEU A 32 -1.00 -12.19 -4.97
N LYS A 33 -2.00 -11.33 -5.09
CA LYS A 33 -2.58 -10.89 -6.35
C LYS A 33 -1.96 -9.56 -6.78
N LEU A 34 -1.47 -9.48 -8.01
CA LEU A 34 -1.05 -8.20 -8.58
C LEU A 34 -2.25 -7.25 -8.69
N PRO A 35 -2.07 -5.96 -8.35
CA PRO A 35 -3.08 -4.95 -8.58
C PRO A 35 -3.49 -4.90 -10.05
N LYS A 36 -4.79 -4.91 -10.29
CA LYS A 36 -5.40 -4.86 -11.63
C LYS A 36 -6.54 -3.88 -11.66
N THR A 37 -6.81 -3.32 -12.84
CA THR A 37 -8.07 -2.65 -13.12
C THR A 37 -9.21 -3.68 -13.04
N CYS A 38 -10.34 -3.28 -12.47
CA CYS A 38 -11.46 -4.20 -12.28
C CYS A 38 -12.31 -4.37 -13.54
N ASP A 39 -12.38 -3.32 -14.38
CA ASP A 39 -13.20 -3.27 -15.59
C ASP A 39 -12.49 -2.47 -16.69
N LYS A 40 -12.98 -2.61 -17.93
CA LYS A 40 -12.50 -1.79 -19.06
C LYS A 40 -12.79 -0.30 -18.82
N ARG A 41 -11.79 0.57 -19.07
CA ARG A 41 -11.86 2.04 -18.95
C ARG A 41 -11.95 2.59 -17.51
N ILE A 42 -11.50 1.82 -16.51
CA ILE A 42 -11.37 2.31 -15.14
C ILE A 42 -9.93 2.77 -14.92
N GLY A 43 -9.76 4.01 -14.49
CA GLY A 43 -8.45 4.65 -14.25
C GLY A 43 -7.79 4.28 -12.91
N TRP A 44 -8.32 3.26 -12.18
CA TRP A 44 -7.76 2.85 -10.90
C TRP A 44 -7.51 1.34 -10.81
N ILE A 45 -6.50 0.99 -10.03
CA ILE A 45 -6.12 -0.38 -9.73
C ILE A 45 -6.51 -0.75 -8.30
N ARG A 46 -6.65 -2.05 -8.02
CA ARG A 46 -7.05 -2.54 -6.69
C ARG A 46 -5.91 -3.30 -6.03
N PHE A 47 -5.60 -2.93 -4.79
CA PHE A 47 -4.72 -3.68 -3.91
C PHE A 47 -5.52 -4.65 -3.06
N TYR A 48 -4.98 -5.84 -2.86
CA TYR A 48 -5.65 -6.93 -2.15
C TYR A 48 -4.98 -7.20 -0.81
N ALA A 49 -5.79 -7.50 0.20
CA ALA A 49 -5.29 -7.86 1.52
C ALA A 49 -4.51 -9.19 1.45
N PRO A 50 -3.25 -9.25 1.90
CA PRO A 50 -2.45 -10.47 1.86
C PRO A 50 -3.00 -11.54 2.82
N ARG A 51 -3.64 -11.14 3.90
CA ARG A 51 -4.31 -11.99 4.89
C ARG A 51 -5.62 -11.36 5.34
N ALA A 52 -6.43 -12.11 6.09
CA ALA A 52 -7.62 -11.56 6.71
C ALA A 52 -7.27 -10.49 7.74
N ILE A 53 -8.03 -9.39 7.76
CA ILE A 53 -7.83 -8.24 8.62
C ILE A 53 -9.15 -7.99 9.38
N THR A 54 -9.08 -7.92 10.70
CA THR A 54 -10.21 -7.54 11.56
C THR A 54 -9.79 -6.33 12.38
N LEU A 55 -10.55 -5.24 12.30
CA LEU A 55 -10.29 -4.02 13.06
C LEU A 55 -11.55 -3.59 13.79
N LYS A 56 -11.49 -3.55 15.10
CA LYS A 56 -12.48 -2.88 15.94
C LYS A 56 -12.39 -1.36 15.78
N PRO A 57 -13.39 -0.58 16.20
CA PRO A 57 -13.33 0.87 16.20
C PRO A 57 -12.05 1.40 16.88
N GLY A 58 -11.33 2.28 16.20
CA GLY A 58 -10.07 2.85 16.66
C GLY A 58 -8.83 2.00 16.40
N GLU A 59 -8.98 0.73 16.03
CA GLU A 59 -7.83 -0.13 15.75
C GLU A 59 -7.21 0.19 14.39
N THR A 60 -5.89 -0.03 14.33
CA THR A 60 -5.03 0.22 13.17
C THR A 60 -4.28 -1.04 12.78
N ALA A 61 -4.09 -1.26 11.49
CA ALA A 61 -3.21 -2.30 10.96
C ALA A 61 -2.22 -1.72 9.95
N LYS A 62 -0.96 -2.18 10.01
CA LYS A 62 0.04 -2.01 8.96
C LYS A 62 -0.01 -3.24 8.04
N ILE A 63 -0.10 -3.02 6.74
CA ILE A 63 -0.31 -4.07 5.75
C ILE A 63 0.86 -4.07 4.77
N PRO A 64 1.69 -5.11 4.75
CA PRO A 64 2.72 -5.30 3.74
C PRO A 64 2.04 -5.83 2.47
N THR A 65 1.93 -5.01 1.43
CA THR A 65 1.19 -5.42 0.22
C THR A 65 1.92 -6.47 -0.61
N GLY A 66 3.24 -6.57 -0.46
CA GLY A 66 4.10 -7.40 -1.29
C GLY A 66 4.28 -6.89 -2.71
N ILE A 67 3.86 -5.64 -2.97
CA ILE A 67 3.80 -5.05 -4.31
C ILE A 67 4.70 -3.83 -4.38
N ARG A 68 5.33 -3.64 -5.54
CA ARG A 68 6.08 -2.46 -5.94
C ARG A 68 5.56 -1.92 -7.28
N ALA A 69 5.76 -0.63 -7.52
CA ALA A 69 5.26 0.05 -8.72
C ALA A 69 6.41 0.68 -9.50
N LYS A 70 6.61 0.24 -10.74
CA LYS A 70 7.50 0.91 -11.69
C LYS A 70 6.68 1.86 -12.55
N MET A 71 7.11 3.10 -12.65
CA MET A 71 6.47 4.15 -13.46
C MET A 71 7.54 5.11 -13.99
N GLU A 72 7.17 5.98 -14.91
CA GLU A 72 8.02 7.05 -15.43
C GLU A 72 8.15 8.20 -14.41
N GLU A 73 9.22 9.00 -14.52
CA GLU A 73 9.59 10.01 -13.52
C GLU A 73 8.52 11.11 -13.30
N ASN A 74 7.72 11.41 -14.31
CA ASN A 74 6.63 12.40 -14.22
C ASN A 74 5.30 11.81 -13.72
N TRP A 75 5.31 10.57 -13.22
CA TRP A 75 4.13 9.89 -12.71
C TRP A 75 4.23 9.63 -11.21
N VAL A 76 3.08 9.67 -10.56
CA VAL A 76 2.90 9.31 -9.15
C VAL A 76 1.75 8.31 -9.03
N LEU A 77 1.90 7.34 -8.13
CA LEU A 77 0.80 6.47 -7.74
C LEU A 77 0.18 7.00 -6.45
N GLN A 78 -1.07 7.45 -6.53
CA GLN A 78 -1.85 7.87 -5.36
C GLN A 78 -2.74 6.74 -4.90
N CYS A 79 -2.67 6.41 -3.60
CA CYS A 79 -3.40 5.32 -2.98
C CYS A 79 -4.48 5.85 -2.03
N TYR A 80 -5.66 5.24 -2.09
CA TYR A 80 -6.87 5.63 -1.36
C TYR A 80 -7.56 4.42 -0.75
N PRO A 81 -8.33 4.56 0.34
CA PRO A 81 -9.24 3.51 0.79
C PRO A 81 -10.28 3.20 -0.30
N ARG A 82 -10.76 1.97 -0.32
CA ARG A 82 -11.93 1.66 -1.17
C ARG A 82 -13.16 2.40 -0.68
N SER A 83 -13.92 2.97 -1.61
CA SER A 83 -15.15 3.73 -1.32
C SER A 83 -16.11 2.99 -0.39
N GLY A 84 -16.41 1.72 -0.65
CA GLY A 84 -17.32 0.93 0.19
C GLY A 84 -16.84 0.76 1.64
N LEU A 85 -15.53 0.64 1.88
CA LEU A 85 -14.96 0.57 3.23
C LEU A 85 -14.94 1.95 3.89
N GLY A 86 -14.63 3.00 3.12
CA GLY A 86 -14.67 4.38 3.59
C GLY A 86 -16.08 4.80 4.02
N PHE A 87 -17.09 4.57 3.17
CA PHE A 87 -18.48 4.94 3.49
C PHE A 87 -19.06 4.14 4.65
N LYS A 88 -18.82 2.83 4.70
CA LYS A 88 -19.44 1.96 5.70
C LYS A 88 -18.79 2.03 7.08
N PHE A 89 -17.46 2.27 7.12
CA PHE A 89 -16.67 2.17 8.35
C PHE A 89 -15.79 3.38 8.64
N ARG A 90 -15.79 4.41 7.78
CA ARG A 90 -14.75 5.46 7.80
C ARG A 90 -13.35 4.87 7.78
N LEU A 91 -13.14 3.76 7.07
CA LEU A 91 -11.79 3.22 6.91
C LEU A 91 -10.90 4.27 6.25
N GLN A 92 -9.79 4.59 6.89
CA GLN A 92 -8.87 5.62 6.44
C GLN A 92 -7.47 5.05 6.27
N LEU A 93 -6.73 5.60 5.30
CA LEU A 93 -5.27 5.52 5.33
C LEU A 93 -4.76 6.52 6.37
N ASN A 94 -3.81 6.11 7.22
CA ASN A 94 -3.31 6.98 8.29
C ASN A 94 -2.63 8.26 7.78
N ASN A 95 -2.07 8.21 6.58
CA ASN A 95 -1.48 9.36 5.88
C ASN A 95 -2.47 10.05 4.92
N THR A 96 -3.77 9.80 5.05
CA THR A 96 -4.85 10.34 4.22
C THR A 96 -4.81 9.81 2.78
N VAL A 97 -3.74 10.08 2.05
CA VAL A 97 -3.43 9.58 0.70
C VAL A 97 -2.02 9.01 0.71
N GLY A 98 -1.86 7.78 0.24
CA GLY A 98 -0.54 7.21 0.03
C GLY A 98 0.06 7.77 -1.25
N ILE A 99 1.19 8.45 -1.17
CA ILE A 99 1.93 8.97 -2.32
C ILE A 99 3.13 8.07 -2.56
N ILE A 100 3.19 7.46 -3.72
CA ILE A 100 4.29 6.59 -4.16
C ILE A 100 4.92 7.22 -5.38
N ASP A 101 6.11 7.75 -5.21
CA ASP A 101 6.90 8.39 -6.25
C ASP A 101 7.60 7.36 -7.15
N SER A 102 8.02 7.76 -8.32
CA SER A 102 8.70 6.89 -9.29
C SER A 102 10.03 6.35 -8.77
N ASP A 103 10.79 7.15 -8.03
CA ASP A 103 12.09 6.81 -7.45
C ASP A 103 12.00 5.77 -6.33
N TYR A 104 10.85 5.70 -5.64
CA TYR A 104 10.61 4.73 -4.55
C TYR A 104 10.82 3.27 -4.99
N TYR A 105 10.63 2.97 -6.28
CA TYR A 105 10.84 1.64 -6.85
C TYR A 105 12.25 1.10 -6.59
N ASN A 106 13.26 1.98 -6.52
CA ASN A 106 14.67 1.63 -6.34
C ASN A 106 15.16 1.78 -4.89
N SER A 107 14.25 2.02 -3.94
CA SER A 107 14.60 2.11 -2.51
C SER A 107 15.15 0.80 -1.96
N ASP A 108 15.89 0.87 -0.85
CA ASP A 108 16.52 -0.29 -0.19
C ASP A 108 15.54 -1.42 0.16
N ASN A 109 14.26 -1.08 0.36
CA ASN A 109 13.18 -2.04 0.55
C ASN A 109 12.53 -2.51 -0.76
N GLU A 110 13.21 -2.42 -1.88
CA GLU A 110 12.71 -2.75 -3.23
C GLU A 110 11.47 -1.95 -3.65
N GLY A 111 11.18 -0.80 -3.04
CA GLY A 111 9.94 -0.06 -3.27
C GLY A 111 8.69 -0.76 -2.73
N HIS A 112 8.81 -1.58 -1.70
CA HIS A 112 7.71 -2.33 -1.09
C HIS A 112 6.65 -1.38 -0.53
N ILE A 113 5.46 -1.40 -1.12
CA ILE A 113 4.34 -0.56 -0.71
C ILE A 113 3.68 -1.12 0.54
N PHE A 114 3.61 -0.30 1.58
CA PHE A 114 2.85 -0.58 2.80
C PHE A 114 1.63 0.32 2.88
N ALA A 115 0.56 -0.20 3.46
CA ALA A 115 -0.60 0.59 3.82
C ALA A 115 -0.81 0.51 5.34
N LYS A 116 -1.05 1.65 5.97
CA LYS A 116 -1.50 1.71 7.36
C LYS A 116 -2.93 2.22 7.37
N ILE A 117 -3.86 1.39 7.85
CA ILE A 117 -5.30 1.68 7.84
C ILE A 117 -5.87 1.71 9.25
N THR A 118 -6.85 2.57 9.47
CA THR A 118 -7.58 2.69 10.74
C THR A 118 -9.08 2.56 10.49
N ASN A 119 -9.75 1.81 11.35
CA ASN A 119 -11.20 1.80 11.44
C ASN A 119 -11.65 2.99 12.30
N ASP A 120 -12.00 4.11 11.66
CA ASP A 120 -12.44 5.35 12.36
C ASP A 120 -13.98 5.46 12.47
N THR A 121 -14.69 4.33 12.47
CA THR A 121 -16.14 4.34 12.64
C THR A 121 -16.55 4.91 14.00
N LYS A 122 -17.61 5.72 14.02
CA LYS A 122 -18.27 6.19 15.25
C LYS A 122 -19.50 5.34 15.60
N GLU A 123 -19.80 4.30 14.79
CA GLU A 123 -21.01 3.48 14.93
C GLU A 123 -20.75 2.13 15.61
N GLY A 124 -19.57 1.91 16.19
CA GLY A 124 -19.20 0.67 16.87
C GLY A 124 -18.99 -0.54 15.95
N LYS A 125 -18.92 -0.35 14.65
CA LYS A 125 -18.82 -1.43 13.66
C LYS A 125 -17.39 -1.95 13.52
N THR A 126 -17.21 -3.26 13.56
CA THR A 126 -15.94 -3.93 13.24
C THR A 126 -15.78 -4.05 11.74
N VAL A 127 -14.60 -3.72 11.22
CA VAL A 127 -14.19 -3.96 9.83
C VAL A 127 -13.66 -5.39 9.72
N GLU A 128 -14.17 -6.14 8.76
CA GLU A 128 -13.64 -7.45 8.38
C GLU A 128 -13.32 -7.45 6.89
N ILE A 129 -12.06 -7.73 6.57
CA ILE A 129 -11.54 -7.80 5.20
C ILE A 129 -10.92 -9.19 5.01
N PRO A 130 -11.59 -10.10 4.29
CA PRO A 130 -11.03 -11.42 4.00
C PRO A 130 -9.73 -11.33 3.19
N ALA A 131 -8.87 -12.32 3.35
CA ALA A 131 -7.66 -12.46 2.52
C ALA A 131 -8.01 -12.46 1.02
N GLY A 132 -7.18 -11.82 0.21
CA GLY A 132 -7.40 -11.69 -1.23
C GLY A 132 -8.55 -10.75 -1.62
N THR A 133 -9.14 -10.03 -0.67
CA THR A 133 -10.18 -9.01 -0.91
C THR A 133 -9.51 -7.64 -1.09
N GLY A 134 -10.01 -6.85 -2.04
CA GLY A 134 -9.51 -5.49 -2.26
C GLY A 134 -9.83 -4.57 -1.08
N PHE A 135 -8.83 -3.86 -0.57
CA PHE A 135 -8.98 -2.93 0.55
C PHE A 135 -8.58 -1.49 0.23
N MET A 136 -7.66 -1.33 -0.70
CA MET A 136 -7.11 -0.06 -1.16
C MET A 136 -7.19 0.02 -2.67
N GLN A 137 -7.26 1.22 -3.20
CA GLN A 137 -7.24 1.50 -4.65
C GLN A 137 -6.16 2.52 -4.96
N GLY A 138 -5.61 2.47 -6.16
CA GLY A 138 -4.55 3.37 -6.62
C GLY A 138 -4.86 3.97 -7.98
N ILE A 139 -4.44 5.20 -8.19
CA ILE A 139 -4.55 5.92 -9.47
C ILE A 139 -3.17 6.42 -9.84
N PHE A 140 -2.73 6.16 -11.07
CA PHE A 140 -1.55 6.78 -11.63
C PHE A 140 -1.94 8.16 -12.20
N MET A 141 -1.16 9.17 -11.84
CA MET A 141 -1.36 10.55 -12.28
C MET A 141 -0.03 11.17 -12.69
N GLU A 142 -0.06 11.99 -13.73
CA GLU A 142 1.07 12.89 -14.02
C GLU A 142 1.10 14.03 -13.01
N TYR A 143 2.31 14.50 -12.70
CA TYR A 143 2.51 15.68 -11.86
C TYR A 143 3.53 16.63 -12.50
N GLY A 144 3.46 17.89 -12.10
CA GLY A 144 4.44 18.91 -12.46
C GLY A 144 5.36 19.23 -11.30
N ILE A 145 6.55 19.70 -11.62
CA ILE A 145 7.50 20.30 -10.69
C ILE A 145 7.56 21.80 -10.87
N THR A 146 8.06 22.55 -9.90
CA THR A 146 8.25 24.00 -10.03
C THR A 146 9.38 24.30 -11.00
N VAL A 147 9.34 25.46 -11.64
CA VAL A 147 10.34 25.83 -12.68
C VAL A 147 11.72 26.14 -12.10
N ASP A 148 11.82 26.33 -10.81
CA ASP A 148 13.03 26.62 -10.03
C ASP A 148 13.46 25.41 -9.17
N ASP A 149 12.96 24.22 -9.48
CA ASP A 149 13.38 22.98 -8.82
C ASP A 149 14.78 22.59 -9.35
N ASP A 150 15.78 22.70 -8.47
CA ASP A 150 17.19 22.39 -8.73
C ASP A 150 17.73 21.25 -7.85
N VAL A 151 16.83 20.45 -7.26
CA VAL A 151 17.19 19.34 -6.39
C VAL A 151 17.77 18.18 -7.21
N GLU A 152 19.07 17.90 -7.02
CA GLU A 152 19.78 16.79 -7.66
C GLU A 152 19.90 15.54 -6.74
N GLU A 153 19.46 15.64 -5.48
CA GLU A 153 19.58 14.53 -4.53
C GLU A 153 18.60 13.39 -4.86
N VAL A 154 19.15 12.19 -5.02
CA VAL A 154 18.35 10.96 -5.17
C VAL A 154 17.86 10.51 -3.80
N ARG A 155 16.56 10.46 -3.62
CA ARG A 155 15.92 9.98 -2.40
C ARG A 155 16.11 8.47 -2.26
N ASN A 156 16.50 8.01 -1.06
CA ASN A 156 16.51 6.60 -0.69
C ASN A 156 15.61 6.37 0.51
N GLY A 157 14.52 5.63 0.30
CA GLY A 157 13.57 5.25 1.35
C GLY A 157 12.24 6.02 1.32
N GLY A 158 11.36 5.67 2.24
CA GLY A 158 10.02 6.23 2.42
C GLY A 158 9.76 6.63 3.89
N PHE A 159 8.50 6.92 4.23
CA PHE A 159 8.03 7.17 5.60
C PHE A 159 8.79 8.26 6.36
N GLY A 160 9.18 9.34 5.69
CA GLY A 160 9.87 10.48 6.31
C GLY A 160 11.40 10.44 6.21
N SER A 161 11.98 9.62 5.35
CA SER A 161 13.42 9.54 5.13
C SER A 161 14.08 10.85 4.68
N THR A 162 13.31 11.82 4.17
CA THR A 162 13.76 13.16 3.75
C THR A 162 13.81 14.17 4.89
N THR A 163 13.31 13.84 6.07
CA THR A 163 13.36 14.73 7.24
C THR A 163 14.64 14.41 8.02
N LYS A 164 15.66 15.26 7.89
CA LYS A 164 16.86 15.27 8.75
C LYS A 164 16.62 16.21 9.93
#